data_c8649ffb08b3cc7913c3ff2294e22932
#
_entry.id   c8649ffb08b3cc7913c3ff2294e22932
#
_cell.length_a   1.000
_cell.length_b   1.000
_cell.length_c   1.000
_cell.angle_alpha   90.00
_cell.angle_beta   90.00
_cell.angle_gamma   90.00
#
_symmetry.space_group_name_H-M   'P 1'
#
loop_
_entity.id
_entity.type
_entity.pdbx_description
1 polymer ?
#
loop_
_entity_poly.entity_id
_entity_poly.type
_entity_poly.pdbx_seq_one_letter_code
_entity_poly.pdbx_strand_id
1 'polypeptide(L)'
;IWLTKDPLTYSKLGRKYLLKDLIKKFTAERLPILKASEEYRRILFWWSEQIGEIDIKDISPSTIDHLRNYLLRNRRISKSRVNRYTAVLSSLFTTAVREWQLMESNPCSKIKKFKEPEGRTRYLSNEERRRLLDACKMSRNKDLLLVVELAISSGMRKNEILTIRIRQIDFDNGWINIYETKNDNKRIIPISAALLKKFQLKIDREKLVADDFLFHSERDRARPRCIRVAFTNALKIAKVEDFRFHDLRHTTASYLAMSGVPIQTISRILGHKTIQMTMRYTHLNSAHLREAIQKISTVIVE
;
A
#
# COMPACT_ATOMS: atom_id res chain seq x y z
N ILE A 1 40.52 6.97 8.41
CA ILE A 1 40.51 6.03 9.55
C ILE A 1 39.52 6.59 10.59
N TRP A 2 38.23 6.26 10.48
CA TRP A 2 37.22 6.56 11.50
C TRP A 2 37.08 5.30 12.36
N LEU A 3 37.86 5.23 13.40
CA LEU A 3 37.73 4.22 14.46
C LEU A 3 36.33 4.33 15.07
N THR A 4 35.58 3.27 14.96
CA THR A 4 34.35 2.97 15.69
C THR A 4 34.62 3.03 17.19
N LYS A 5 34.37 4.19 17.81
CA LYS A 5 34.39 4.27 19.28
C LYS A 5 33.10 3.61 19.75
N ASP A 6 33.28 2.58 20.58
CA ASP A 6 32.24 1.79 21.23
C ASP A 6 31.19 2.69 21.88
N PRO A 7 29.86 2.47 21.59
CA PRO A 7 28.76 3.24 22.18
C PRO A 7 28.77 3.29 23.70
N LEU A 8 29.28 2.24 24.36
CA LEU A 8 29.46 2.19 25.84
C LEU A 8 30.48 3.22 26.35
N THR A 9 31.40 3.67 25.51
CA THR A 9 32.40 4.70 25.88
C THR A 9 31.77 6.09 25.95
N TYR A 10 30.70 6.38 25.20
CA TYR A 10 30.00 7.67 25.23
C TYR A 10 29.23 7.87 26.56
N SER A 11 28.59 6.81 27.06
CA SER A 11 27.84 6.84 28.34
C SER A 11 28.77 7.06 29.55
N LYS A 12 29.98 6.50 29.51
CA LYS A 12 31.00 6.64 30.58
C LYS A 12 31.71 7.99 30.58
N LEU A 13 31.69 8.73 29.48
CA LEU A 13 32.40 10.01 29.32
C LEU A 13 31.53 11.25 29.55
N GLY A 14 30.27 11.11 29.98
CA GLY A 14 29.36 12.24 30.22
C GLY A 14 29.00 13.05 28.96
N ARG A 15 29.32 12.56 27.77
CA ARG A 15 29.03 13.25 26.49
C ARG A 15 27.58 13.07 26.08
N LYS A 16 26.94 14.19 25.74
CA LYS A 16 25.58 14.22 25.19
C LYS A 16 25.56 13.49 23.85
N TYR A 17 24.54 12.63 23.63
CA TYR A 17 24.27 11.99 22.35
C TYR A 17 23.00 12.62 21.74
N LEU A 18 23.18 13.47 20.75
CA LEU A 18 22.10 14.27 20.21
C LEU A 18 21.22 13.44 19.25
N LEU A 19 19.93 13.77 19.15
CA LEU A 19 19.02 13.09 18.24
C LEU A 19 19.49 13.18 16.78
N LYS A 20 20.07 14.30 16.36
CA LYS A 20 20.62 14.44 15.00
C LYS A 20 21.73 13.42 14.70
N ASP A 21 22.56 13.07 15.70
CA ASP A 21 23.64 12.10 15.52
C ASP A 21 23.08 10.68 15.45
N LEU A 22 22.05 10.38 16.25
CA LEU A 22 21.30 9.12 16.17
C LEU A 22 20.63 8.97 14.81
N ILE A 23 20.03 10.04 14.25
CA ILE A 23 19.43 10.05 12.91
C ILE A 23 20.48 9.82 11.83
N LYS A 24 21.65 10.44 11.92
CA LYS A 24 22.76 10.22 10.98
C LYS A 24 23.19 8.74 10.98
N LYS A 25 23.38 8.15 12.15
CA LYS A 25 23.73 6.73 12.29
C LYS A 25 22.65 5.83 11.68
N PHE A 26 21.37 6.07 11.97
CA PHE A 26 20.25 5.31 11.42
C PHE A 26 20.17 5.44 9.88
N THR A 27 20.42 6.63 9.38
CA THR A 27 20.42 6.91 7.95
C THR A 27 21.52 6.14 7.21
N ALA A 28 22.70 6.04 7.80
CA ALA A 28 23.83 5.32 7.23
C ALA A 28 23.64 3.80 7.30
N GLU A 29 23.22 3.26 8.43
CA GLU A 29 23.24 1.82 8.68
C GLU A 29 21.91 1.11 8.34
N ARG A 30 20.77 1.79 8.52
CA ARG A 30 19.44 1.14 8.43
C ARG A 30 18.62 1.55 7.20
N LEU A 31 18.70 2.81 6.76
CA LEU A 31 17.91 3.27 5.61
C LEU A 31 18.20 2.50 4.31
N PRO A 32 19.44 2.11 3.98
CA PRO A 32 19.72 1.37 2.73
C PRO A 32 18.96 0.05 2.63
N ILE A 33 18.65 -0.58 3.77
CA ILE A 33 17.92 -1.86 3.82
C ILE A 33 16.39 -1.68 3.84
N LEU A 34 15.89 -0.46 4.02
CA LEU A 34 14.46 -0.18 4.13
C LEU A 34 13.85 0.17 2.77
N LYS A 35 12.75 -0.51 2.39
CA LYS A 35 12.04 -0.22 1.13
C LYS A 35 11.45 1.20 1.03
N ALA A 36 11.12 1.83 2.17
CA ALA A 36 10.55 3.17 2.24
C ALA A 36 11.59 4.23 2.64
N SER A 37 12.85 4.04 2.23
CA SER A 37 13.99 4.85 2.67
C SER A 37 13.79 6.36 2.49
N GLU A 38 13.24 6.81 1.36
CA GLU A 38 12.99 8.23 1.09
C GLU A 38 11.91 8.85 1.99
N GLU A 39 10.86 8.10 2.31
CA GLU A 39 9.85 8.57 3.26
C GLU A 39 10.43 8.68 4.67
N TYR A 40 11.18 7.68 5.11
CA TYR A 40 11.87 7.70 6.40
C TYR A 40 12.83 8.88 6.49
N ARG A 41 13.65 9.11 5.45
CA ARG A 41 14.60 10.23 5.39
C ARG A 41 13.91 11.57 5.60
N ARG A 42 12.81 11.83 4.87
CA ARG A 42 12.05 13.08 5.01
C ARG A 42 11.43 13.26 6.39
N ILE A 43 10.92 12.19 6.98
CA ILE A 43 10.31 12.24 8.31
C ILE A 43 11.39 12.44 9.39
N LEU A 44 12.51 11.72 9.31
CA LEU A 44 13.63 11.87 10.25
C LEU A 44 14.29 13.24 10.14
N PHE A 45 14.40 13.77 8.92
CA PHE A 45 14.87 15.14 8.71
C PHE A 45 13.98 16.16 9.44
N TRP A 46 12.65 16.03 9.30
CA TRP A 46 11.72 16.89 10.04
C TRP A 46 11.92 16.80 11.58
N TRP A 47 12.08 15.59 12.12
CA TRP A 47 12.36 15.42 13.54
C TRP A 47 13.69 16.06 13.95
N SER A 48 14.70 15.95 13.09
CA SER A 48 16.01 16.60 13.31
C SER A 48 15.89 18.12 13.35
N GLU A 49 15.07 18.72 12.50
CA GLU A 49 14.82 20.18 12.50
C GLU A 49 14.12 20.64 13.80
N GLN A 50 13.24 19.81 14.38
CA GLN A 50 12.48 20.21 15.56
C GLN A 50 13.24 19.99 16.87
N ILE A 51 13.90 18.87 17.02
CA ILE A 51 14.51 18.41 18.29
C ILE A 51 15.88 17.77 18.11
N GLY A 52 16.54 18.00 16.98
CA GLY A 52 17.84 17.38 16.66
C GLY A 52 18.96 17.71 17.65
N GLU A 53 18.91 18.86 18.29
CA GLU A 53 19.90 19.34 19.27
C GLU A 53 19.63 18.86 20.70
N ILE A 54 18.54 18.12 20.93
CA ILE A 54 18.22 17.57 22.25
C ILE A 54 18.97 16.25 22.45
N ASP A 55 19.50 16.06 23.68
CA ASP A 55 20.08 14.77 24.09
C ASP A 55 18.98 13.69 24.06
N ILE A 56 19.28 12.52 23.49
CA ILE A 56 18.31 11.43 23.37
C ILE A 56 17.70 10.98 24.70
N LYS A 57 18.44 11.18 25.81
CA LYS A 57 17.98 10.89 27.18
C LYS A 57 16.93 11.88 27.69
N ASP A 58 16.94 13.10 27.16
CA ASP A 58 16.06 14.19 27.57
C ASP A 58 14.77 14.24 26.71
N ILE A 59 14.66 13.40 25.67
CA ILE A 59 13.47 13.34 24.84
C ILE A 59 12.38 12.57 25.57
N SER A 60 11.41 13.32 26.08
CA SER A 60 10.27 12.76 26.82
C SER A 60 9.08 12.43 25.91
N PRO A 61 8.14 11.57 26.36
CA PRO A 61 6.87 11.38 25.67
C PRO A 61 6.09 12.68 25.48
N SER A 62 6.16 13.63 26.41
CA SER A 62 5.48 14.93 26.31
C SER A 62 6.07 15.81 25.22
N THR A 63 7.39 15.83 25.04
CA THR A 63 8.06 16.52 23.94
C THR A 63 7.56 16.01 22.58
N ILE A 64 7.47 14.69 22.43
CA ILE A 64 6.98 14.07 21.19
C ILE A 64 5.50 14.40 20.98
N ASP A 65 4.68 14.32 22.02
CA ASP A 65 3.23 14.58 21.90
C ASP A 65 2.95 16.06 21.58
N HIS A 66 3.73 16.99 22.13
CA HIS A 66 3.65 18.41 21.75
C HIS A 66 3.87 18.59 20.23
N LEU A 67 4.91 18.00 19.67
CA LEU A 67 5.21 18.09 18.24
C LEU A 67 4.20 17.36 17.35
N ARG A 68 3.60 16.26 17.82
CA ARG A 68 2.47 15.61 17.15
C ARG A 68 1.26 16.53 17.06
N ASN A 69 0.95 17.22 18.14
CA ASN A 69 -0.15 18.20 18.18
C ASN A 69 0.15 19.41 17.29
N TYR A 70 1.40 19.87 17.23
CA TYR A 70 1.85 20.90 16.30
C TYR A 70 1.60 20.46 14.83
N LEU A 71 1.94 19.23 14.46
CA LEU A 71 1.66 18.69 13.11
C LEU A 71 0.17 18.71 12.77
N LEU A 72 -0.69 18.35 13.73
CA LEU A 72 -2.15 18.36 13.53
C LEU A 72 -2.71 19.78 13.37
N ARG A 73 -2.35 20.68 14.27
CA ARG A 73 -2.97 22.01 14.38
C ARG A 73 -2.38 23.02 13.39
N ASN A 74 -1.06 23.10 13.33
CA ASN A 74 -0.34 24.12 12.56
C ASN A 74 -0.05 23.67 11.13
N ARG A 75 0.32 22.41 10.92
CA ARG A 75 0.60 21.86 9.60
C ARG A 75 -0.61 21.19 8.95
N ARG A 76 -1.72 21.07 9.66
CA ARG A 76 -2.99 20.44 9.19
C ARG A 76 -2.77 19.05 8.59
N ILE A 77 -1.82 18.30 9.13
CA ILE A 77 -1.50 16.94 8.67
C ILE A 77 -2.53 15.96 9.27
N SER A 78 -2.99 14.98 8.49
CA SER A 78 -3.96 13.99 8.97
C SER A 78 -3.44 13.15 10.13
N LYS A 79 -4.34 12.67 11.01
CA LYS A 79 -4.03 11.79 12.14
C LYS A 79 -3.21 10.56 11.73
N SER A 80 -3.57 9.91 10.62
CA SER A 80 -2.82 8.77 10.07
C SER A 80 -1.38 9.15 9.70
N ARG A 81 -1.22 10.34 9.11
CA ARG A 81 0.12 10.82 8.75
C ARG A 81 0.96 11.16 9.98
N VAL A 82 0.37 11.76 11.02
CA VAL A 82 1.07 12.01 12.31
C VAL A 82 1.46 10.70 12.98
N ASN A 83 0.56 9.70 12.99
CA ASN A 83 0.90 8.36 13.48
C ASN A 83 2.10 7.77 12.72
N ARG A 84 2.20 8.03 11.40
CA ARG A 84 3.36 7.60 10.59
C ARG A 84 4.65 8.30 11.01
N TYR A 85 4.61 9.62 11.29
CA TYR A 85 5.77 10.37 11.83
C TYR A 85 6.25 9.76 13.13
N THR A 86 5.33 9.49 14.05
CA THR A 86 5.64 8.85 15.34
C THR A 86 6.21 7.44 15.17
N ALA A 87 5.66 6.65 14.24
CA ALA A 87 6.14 5.29 13.98
C ALA A 87 7.57 5.25 13.43
N VAL A 88 7.95 6.21 12.58
CA VAL A 88 9.32 6.32 12.08
C VAL A 88 10.29 6.68 13.19
N LEU A 89 9.94 7.66 14.03
CA LEU A 89 10.74 8.03 15.21
C LEU A 89 10.85 6.86 16.20
N SER A 90 9.75 6.15 16.44
CA SER A 90 9.73 4.95 17.27
C SER A 90 10.62 3.83 16.74
N SER A 91 10.69 3.67 15.40
CA SER A 91 11.60 2.70 14.78
C SER A 91 13.06 3.05 15.05
N LEU A 92 13.43 4.33 14.94
CA LEU A 92 14.77 4.83 15.29
C LEU A 92 15.12 4.52 16.76
N PHE A 93 14.24 4.90 17.70
CA PHE A 93 14.48 4.66 19.12
C PHE A 93 14.50 3.16 19.48
N THR A 94 13.67 2.35 18.82
CA THR A 94 13.70 0.89 19.01
C THR A 94 15.05 0.30 18.61
N THR A 95 15.62 0.76 17.51
CA THR A 95 16.98 0.37 17.08
C THR A 95 18.02 0.86 18.08
N ALA A 96 17.89 2.09 18.59
CA ALA A 96 18.79 2.65 19.60
C ALA A 96 18.78 1.86 20.91
N VAL A 97 17.62 1.35 21.32
CA VAL A 97 17.46 0.54 22.54
C VAL A 97 17.99 -0.89 22.31
N ARG A 98 17.50 -1.55 21.24
CA ARG A 98 17.70 -3.00 21.07
C ARG A 98 19.03 -3.38 20.45
N GLU A 99 19.50 -2.59 19.50
CA GLU A 99 20.68 -2.95 18.70
C GLU A 99 21.93 -2.16 19.15
N TRP A 100 21.75 -0.87 19.41
CA TRP A 100 22.89 0.00 19.77
C TRP A 100 23.06 0.21 21.25
N GLN A 101 22.08 -0.15 22.08
CA GLN A 101 22.11 -0.02 23.53
C GLN A 101 22.46 1.42 24.01
N LEU A 102 22.01 2.43 23.23
CA LEU A 102 22.25 3.85 23.50
C LEU A 102 21.19 4.46 24.41
N MET A 103 20.06 3.78 24.58
CA MET A 103 18.90 4.21 25.38
C MET A 103 18.35 3.02 26.18
N GLU A 104 17.80 3.28 27.35
CA GLU A 104 17.16 2.27 28.19
C GLU A 104 15.75 1.93 27.69
N SER A 105 15.02 2.93 27.21
CA SER A 105 13.65 2.76 26.77
C SER A 105 13.29 3.67 25.59
N ASN A 106 12.28 3.25 24.83
CA ASN A 106 11.77 4.04 23.71
C ASN A 106 10.65 4.98 24.20
N PRO A 107 10.84 6.32 24.17
CA PRO A 107 9.83 7.27 24.67
C PRO A 107 8.52 7.23 23.87
N CYS A 108 8.55 6.78 22.61
CA CYS A 108 7.33 6.63 21.80
C CYS A 108 6.42 5.49 22.28
N SER A 109 6.92 4.52 23.05
CA SER A 109 6.14 3.35 23.49
C SER A 109 4.95 3.72 24.38
N LYS A 110 5.06 4.82 25.14
CA LYS A 110 4.01 5.32 26.04
C LYS A 110 2.97 6.21 25.33
N ILE A 111 3.14 6.47 24.04
CA ILE A 111 2.29 7.41 23.30
C ILE A 111 1.17 6.64 22.58
N LYS A 112 -0.08 6.97 22.90
CA LYS A 112 -1.26 6.42 22.18
C LYS A 112 -1.32 6.96 20.75
N LYS A 113 -1.62 6.08 19.81
CA LYS A 113 -1.91 6.49 18.42
C LYS A 113 -3.22 7.28 18.38
N PHE A 114 -3.27 8.27 17.50
CA PHE A 114 -4.54 8.92 17.18
C PHE A 114 -5.47 7.92 16.51
N LYS A 115 -6.76 7.96 16.84
CA LYS A 115 -7.78 7.17 16.14
C LYS A 115 -7.81 7.61 14.68
N GLU A 116 -7.49 6.70 13.79
CA GLU A 116 -7.54 6.94 12.35
C GLU A 116 -8.97 6.79 11.84
N PRO A 117 -9.38 7.55 10.81
CA PRO A 117 -10.68 7.33 10.18
C PRO A 117 -10.73 5.93 9.59
N GLU A 118 -11.93 5.38 9.53
CA GLU A 118 -12.15 4.13 8.81
C GLU A 118 -11.69 4.25 7.36
N GLY A 119 -11.05 3.19 6.86
CA GLY A 119 -10.56 3.19 5.49
C GLY A 119 -11.70 3.33 4.49
N ARG A 120 -11.40 3.91 3.32
CA ARG A 120 -12.37 4.07 2.23
C ARG A 120 -12.96 2.72 1.80
N THR A 121 -14.26 2.74 1.53
CA THR A 121 -15.01 1.63 0.95
C THR A 121 -15.72 2.03 -0.35
N ARG A 122 -15.32 3.17 -0.96
CA ARG A 122 -15.87 3.66 -2.23
C ARG A 122 -15.64 2.62 -3.34
N TYR A 123 -16.72 2.22 -4.01
CA TYR A 123 -16.70 1.33 -5.18
C TYR A 123 -17.60 1.93 -6.28
N LEU A 124 -17.39 1.50 -7.53
CA LEU A 124 -18.17 1.95 -8.68
C LEU A 124 -19.56 1.33 -8.65
N SER A 125 -20.59 2.11 -8.96
CA SER A 125 -21.87 1.53 -9.40
C SER A 125 -21.72 0.89 -10.77
N ASN A 126 -22.70 0.08 -11.19
CA ASN A 126 -22.71 -0.52 -12.54
C ASN A 126 -22.66 0.54 -13.64
N GLU A 127 -23.37 1.65 -13.42
CA GLU A 127 -23.40 2.75 -14.37
C GLU A 127 -22.09 3.53 -14.41
N GLU A 128 -21.52 3.87 -13.26
CA GLU A 128 -20.19 4.51 -13.17
C GLU A 128 -19.12 3.65 -13.82
N ARG A 129 -19.16 2.33 -13.58
CA ARG A 129 -18.24 1.38 -14.21
C ARG A 129 -18.33 1.44 -15.73
N ARG A 130 -19.54 1.40 -16.28
CA ARG A 130 -19.76 1.49 -17.73
C ARG A 130 -19.19 2.78 -18.28
N ARG A 131 -19.57 3.94 -17.73
CA ARG A 131 -19.07 5.25 -18.16
C ARG A 131 -17.54 5.34 -18.09
N LEU A 132 -16.94 4.80 -17.01
CA LEU A 132 -15.48 4.80 -16.86
C LEU A 132 -14.80 3.94 -17.93
N LEU A 133 -15.29 2.74 -18.20
CA LEU A 133 -14.74 1.88 -19.25
C LEU A 133 -14.86 2.53 -20.64
N ASP A 134 -15.99 3.18 -20.95
CA ASP A 134 -16.17 3.91 -22.19
C ASP A 134 -15.23 5.11 -22.31
N ALA A 135 -15.03 5.86 -21.24
CA ALA A 135 -14.03 6.94 -21.20
C ALA A 135 -12.59 6.40 -21.37
N CYS A 136 -12.29 5.22 -20.83
CA CYS A 136 -10.99 4.58 -21.01
C CYS A 136 -10.76 4.14 -22.48
N LYS A 137 -11.79 3.71 -23.21
CA LYS A 137 -11.70 3.38 -24.65
C LYS A 137 -11.30 4.59 -25.50
N MET A 138 -11.78 5.78 -25.13
CA MET A 138 -11.49 7.05 -25.83
C MET A 138 -10.13 7.65 -25.43
N SER A 139 -9.42 7.06 -24.48
CA SER A 139 -8.16 7.57 -24.00
C SER A 139 -7.05 7.47 -25.06
N ARG A 140 -6.23 8.54 -25.17
CA ARG A 140 -4.98 8.48 -25.96
C ARG A 140 -3.97 7.45 -25.40
N ASN A 141 -4.09 7.09 -24.13
CA ASN A 141 -3.28 6.02 -23.56
C ASN A 141 -3.90 4.66 -23.91
N LYS A 142 -3.31 3.98 -24.89
CA LYS A 142 -3.80 2.71 -25.45
C LYS A 142 -3.92 1.57 -24.42
N ASP A 143 -3.18 1.65 -23.32
CA ASP A 143 -3.18 0.63 -22.27
C ASP A 143 -4.20 0.88 -21.18
N LEU A 144 -4.77 2.11 -21.08
CA LEU A 144 -5.60 2.49 -19.95
C LEU A 144 -6.81 1.56 -19.77
N LEU A 145 -7.51 1.25 -20.86
CA LEU A 145 -8.68 0.36 -20.81
C LEU A 145 -8.29 -1.01 -20.25
N LEU A 146 -7.25 -1.61 -20.80
CA LEU A 146 -6.81 -2.96 -20.41
C LEU A 146 -6.32 -3.01 -18.96
N VAL A 147 -5.63 -1.96 -18.52
CA VAL A 147 -5.21 -1.80 -17.11
C VAL A 147 -6.40 -1.69 -16.18
N VAL A 148 -7.45 -0.92 -16.55
CA VAL A 148 -8.65 -0.74 -15.72
C VAL A 148 -9.50 -2.01 -15.71
N GLU A 149 -9.66 -2.68 -16.85
CA GLU A 149 -10.36 -3.97 -16.94
C GLU A 149 -9.67 -5.02 -16.03
N LEU A 150 -8.35 -5.13 -16.11
CA LEU A 150 -7.59 -6.03 -15.26
C LEU A 150 -7.72 -5.66 -13.77
N ALA A 151 -7.68 -4.36 -13.45
CA ALA A 151 -7.83 -3.91 -12.07
C ALA A 151 -9.17 -4.29 -11.45
N ILE A 152 -10.28 -4.12 -12.21
CA ILE A 152 -11.64 -4.44 -11.74
C ILE A 152 -11.86 -5.96 -11.67
N SER A 153 -11.33 -6.73 -12.61
CA SER A 153 -11.56 -8.17 -12.66
C SER A 153 -10.72 -8.97 -11.66
N SER A 154 -9.52 -8.49 -11.33
CA SER A 154 -8.55 -9.20 -10.49
C SER A 154 -8.38 -8.63 -9.08
N GLY A 155 -8.74 -7.36 -8.86
CA GLY A 155 -8.47 -6.64 -7.63
C GLY A 155 -6.98 -6.42 -7.32
N MET A 156 -6.09 -6.58 -8.27
CA MET A 156 -4.64 -6.38 -8.11
C MET A 156 -4.32 -4.94 -7.71
N ARG A 157 -3.18 -4.76 -7.02
CA ARG A 157 -2.67 -3.41 -6.72
C ARG A 157 -2.13 -2.75 -7.99
N LYS A 158 -2.24 -1.41 -8.08
CA LYS A 158 -1.77 -0.66 -9.25
C LYS A 158 -0.35 -1.04 -9.68
N ASN A 159 0.58 -1.09 -8.73
CA ASN A 159 1.97 -1.41 -9.05
C ASN A 159 2.13 -2.87 -9.49
N GLU A 160 1.39 -3.81 -8.91
CA GLU A 160 1.39 -5.20 -9.37
C GLU A 160 0.98 -5.29 -10.83
N ILE A 161 -0.10 -4.59 -11.23
CA ILE A 161 -0.56 -4.54 -12.62
C ILE A 161 0.49 -3.94 -13.54
N LEU A 162 0.98 -2.74 -13.20
CA LEU A 162 1.89 -2.00 -14.08
C LEU A 162 3.28 -2.65 -14.22
N THR A 163 3.66 -3.51 -13.28
CA THR A 163 4.95 -4.21 -13.30
C THR A 163 4.84 -5.69 -13.70
N ILE A 164 3.72 -6.12 -14.27
CA ILE A 164 3.59 -7.47 -14.84
C ILE A 164 4.60 -7.63 -15.97
N ARG A 165 5.43 -8.65 -15.90
CA ARG A 165 6.29 -9.09 -17.00
C ARG A 165 5.63 -10.23 -17.76
N ILE A 166 5.90 -10.35 -19.05
CA ILE A 166 5.30 -11.38 -19.91
C ILE A 166 5.53 -12.78 -19.34
N ARG A 167 6.73 -13.09 -18.84
CA ARG A 167 7.06 -14.39 -18.22
C ARG A 167 6.22 -14.76 -16.98
N GLN A 168 5.49 -13.80 -16.41
CA GLN A 168 4.61 -14.04 -15.27
C GLN A 168 3.22 -14.52 -15.68
N ILE A 169 2.88 -14.42 -16.97
CA ILE A 169 1.58 -14.80 -17.51
C ILE A 169 1.68 -16.24 -17.99
N ASP A 170 0.87 -17.08 -17.40
CA ASP A 170 0.66 -18.46 -17.83
C ASP A 170 -0.59 -18.48 -18.70
N PHE A 171 -0.39 -18.54 -20.01
CA PHE A 171 -1.47 -18.52 -21.00
C PHE A 171 -2.24 -19.83 -21.06
N ASP A 172 -1.58 -20.96 -20.76
CA ASP A 172 -2.19 -22.29 -20.82
C ASP A 172 -3.18 -22.47 -19.67
N ASN A 173 -2.80 -22.06 -18.47
CA ASN A 173 -3.63 -22.18 -17.27
C ASN A 173 -4.49 -20.93 -17.00
N GLY A 174 -4.26 -19.82 -17.67
CA GLY A 174 -5.02 -18.59 -17.47
C GLY A 174 -4.67 -17.85 -16.17
N TRP A 175 -3.39 -17.71 -15.83
CA TRP A 175 -2.97 -17.15 -14.56
C TRP A 175 -1.91 -16.07 -14.71
N ILE A 176 -1.85 -15.16 -13.72
CA ILE A 176 -0.69 -14.29 -13.51
C ILE A 176 -0.03 -14.69 -12.20
N ASN A 177 1.25 -15.00 -12.26
CA ASN A 177 2.07 -15.33 -11.11
C ASN A 177 2.65 -14.04 -10.50
N ILE A 178 2.22 -13.67 -9.31
CA ILE A 178 2.74 -12.53 -8.57
C ILE A 178 3.76 -13.01 -7.54
N TYR A 179 4.99 -12.56 -7.69
CA TYR A 179 6.08 -12.85 -6.76
C TYR A 179 6.24 -11.67 -5.80
N GLU A 180 5.84 -11.83 -4.54
CA GLU A 180 6.16 -10.84 -3.51
C GLU A 180 7.59 -11.07 -3.01
N THR A 181 8.51 -10.20 -3.40
CA THR A 181 9.94 -10.25 -3.07
C THR A 181 10.26 -10.12 -1.57
N LYS A 182 9.27 -9.97 -0.69
CA LYS A 182 9.49 -9.75 0.75
C LYS A 182 9.27 -10.97 1.64
N ASN A 183 8.45 -11.95 1.25
CA ASN A 183 8.02 -13.04 2.15
C ASN A 183 7.82 -14.38 1.42
N ASP A 184 8.40 -14.59 0.24
CA ASP A 184 8.22 -15.80 -0.60
C ASP A 184 6.75 -16.21 -0.86
N ASN A 185 5.81 -15.31 -0.60
CA ASN A 185 4.39 -15.55 -0.85
C ASN A 185 4.10 -15.36 -2.33
N LYS A 186 4.16 -16.44 -3.06
CA LYS A 186 3.66 -16.52 -4.44
C LYS A 186 2.13 -16.45 -4.39
N ARG A 187 1.54 -15.56 -5.18
CA ARG A 187 0.10 -15.43 -5.35
C ARG A 187 -0.24 -15.61 -6.82
N ILE A 188 -1.18 -16.50 -7.08
CA ILE A 188 -1.70 -16.74 -8.42
C ILE A 188 -3.00 -15.96 -8.57
N ILE A 189 -3.14 -15.23 -9.67
CA ILE A 189 -4.34 -14.47 -10.03
C ILE A 189 -4.95 -15.09 -11.27
N PRO A 190 -6.15 -15.69 -11.17
CA PRO A 190 -6.85 -16.20 -12.36
C PRO A 190 -7.30 -15.04 -13.25
N ILE A 191 -7.14 -15.21 -14.54
CA ILE A 191 -7.48 -14.22 -15.57
C ILE A 191 -8.47 -14.83 -16.55
N SER A 192 -9.49 -14.07 -16.92
CA SER A 192 -10.47 -14.54 -17.89
C SER A 192 -9.86 -14.73 -19.28
N ALA A 193 -10.37 -15.70 -20.05
CA ALA A 193 -9.94 -15.96 -21.41
C ALA A 193 -10.01 -14.71 -22.30
N ALA A 194 -11.02 -13.85 -22.08
CA ALA A 194 -11.17 -12.60 -22.81
C ALA A 194 -9.99 -11.62 -22.55
N LEU A 195 -9.51 -11.51 -21.32
CA LEU A 195 -8.34 -10.68 -21.00
C LEU A 195 -7.05 -11.30 -21.52
N LEU A 196 -6.89 -12.61 -21.41
CA LEU A 196 -5.72 -13.31 -21.96
C LEU A 196 -5.59 -13.09 -23.46
N LYS A 197 -6.70 -13.18 -24.19
CA LYS A 197 -6.72 -12.89 -25.65
C LYS A 197 -6.27 -11.45 -25.93
N LYS A 198 -6.71 -10.48 -25.13
CA LYS A 198 -6.26 -9.07 -25.27
C LYS A 198 -4.76 -8.93 -24.97
N PHE A 199 -4.23 -9.66 -23.99
CA PHE A 199 -2.81 -9.68 -23.69
C PHE A 199 -2.00 -10.26 -24.84
N GLN A 200 -2.42 -11.41 -25.38
CA GLN A 200 -1.77 -12.03 -26.53
C GLN A 200 -1.70 -11.09 -27.73
N LEU A 201 -2.85 -10.49 -28.11
CA LEU A 201 -2.91 -9.53 -29.20
C LEU A 201 -1.98 -8.32 -29.00
N LYS A 202 -1.83 -7.86 -27.74
CA LYS A 202 -0.89 -6.77 -27.43
C LYS A 202 0.56 -7.24 -27.55
N ILE A 203 0.88 -8.41 -27.02
CA ILE A 203 2.23 -9.00 -27.07
C ILE A 203 2.67 -9.18 -28.52
N ASP A 204 1.83 -9.76 -29.37
CA ASP A 204 2.11 -10.02 -30.78
C ASP A 204 2.29 -8.71 -31.56
N ARG A 205 1.37 -7.75 -31.36
CA ARG A 205 1.43 -6.44 -32.02
C ARG A 205 2.69 -5.65 -31.66
N GLU A 206 3.10 -5.67 -30.41
CA GLU A 206 4.24 -4.89 -29.90
C GLU A 206 5.54 -5.71 -29.86
N LYS A 207 5.48 -6.99 -30.25
CA LYS A 207 6.61 -7.94 -30.24
C LYS A 207 7.33 -7.95 -28.90
N LEU A 208 6.55 -8.13 -27.81
CA LEU A 208 7.07 -8.16 -26.46
C LEU A 208 7.74 -9.49 -26.17
N VAL A 209 8.86 -9.43 -25.41
CA VAL A 209 9.62 -10.61 -24.99
C VAL A 209 9.39 -10.89 -23.48
N ALA A 210 9.83 -12.06 -23.02
CA ALA A 210 9.55 -12.57 -21.67
C ALA A 210 9.83 -11.58 -20.52
N ASP A 211 10.89 -10.78 -20.64
CA ASP A 211 11.30 -9.82 -19.60
C ASP A 211 10.71 -8.42 -19.76
N ASP A 212 9.99 -8.15 -20.85
CA ASP A 212 9.29 -6.88 -21.03
C ASP A 212 8.12 -6.75 -20.06
N PHE A 213 7.80 -5.51 -19.68
CA PHE A 213 6.55 -5.22 -19.01
C PHE A 213 5.39 -5.30 -19.98
N LEU A 214 4.29 -5.97 -19.60
CA LEU A 214 3.05 -5.98 -20.37
C LEU A 214 2.54 -4.54 -20.64
N PHE A 215 2.71 -3.66 -19.66
CA PHE A 215 2.37 -2.23 -19.72
C PHE A 215 3.64 -1.39 -19.61
N HIS A 216 4.46 -1.42 -20.62
CA HIS A 216 5.72 -0.66 -20.68
C HIS A 216 5.50 0.81 -21.08
N SER A 217 6.46 1.66 -20.75
CA SER A 217 6.50 3.04 -21.23
C SER A 217 6.80 3.09 -22.72
N GLU A 218 6.19 4.01 -23.47
CA GLU A 218 6.48 4.23 -24.89
C GLU A 218 7.93 4.65 -25.16
N ARG A 219 8.54 5.31 -24.18
CA ARG A 219 9.93 5.84 -24.31
C ARG A 219 10.99 4.84 -23.89
N ASP A 220 10.62 3.87 -23.03
CA ASP A 220 11.59 2.95 -22.44
C ASP A 220 10.85 1.67 -21.99
N ARG A 221 11.08 0.57 -22.70
CA ARG A 221 10.46 -0.74 -22.39
C ARG A 221 10.88 -1.30 -21.02
N ALA A 222 12.03 -0.87 -20.50
CA ALA A 222 12.50 -1.26 -19.19
C ALA A 222 11.75 -0.56 -18.04
N ARG A 223 10.86 0.38 -18.35
CA ARG A 223 10.06 1.10 -17.35
C ARG A 223 8.58 0.82 -17.52
N PRO A 224 7.83 0.68 -16.41
CA PRO A 224 6.39 0.53 -16.46
C PRO A 224 5.73 1.85 -16.91
N ARG A 225 4.56 1.71 -17.52
CA ARG A 225 3.75 2.83 -18.03
C ARG A 225 3.19 3.68 -16.90
N CYS A 226 3.22 4.98 -17.05
CA CYS A 226 2.52 5.90 -16.16
C CYS A 226 1.10 6.15 -16.68
N ILE A 227 0.08 5.78 -15.88
CA ILE A 227 -1.33 5.95 -16.24
C ILE A 227 -2.04 7.06 -15.46
N ARG A 228 -1.32 7.78 -14.58
CA ARG A 228 -1.93 8.72 -13.62
C ARG A 228 -2.78 9.78 -14.30
N VAL A 229 -2.23 10.49 -15.27
CA VAL A 229 -2.94 11.58 -15.97
C VAL A 229 -4.09 11.02 -16.80
N ALA A 230 -3.84 9.91 -17.54
CA ALA A 230 -4.86 9.28 -18.37
C ALA A 230 -6.06 8.80 -17.54
N PHE A 231 -5.82 8.17 -16.40
CA PHE A 231 -6.89 7.72 -15.49
C PHE A 231 -7.67 8.90 -14.89
N THR A 232 -6.97 9.96 -14.45
CA THR A 232 -7.65 11.16 -13.94
C THR A 232 -8.55 11.81 -14.99
N ASN A 233 -8.10 11.87 -16.24
CA ASN A 233 -8.90 12.40 -17.34
C ASN A 233 -10.11 11.51 -17.66
N ALA A 234 -9.93 10.18 -17.65
CA ALA A 234 -11.04 9.24 -17.84
C ALA A 234 -12.11 9.38 -16.74
N LEU A 235 -11.72 9.58 -15.47
CA LEU A 235 -12.67 9.85 -14.38
C LEU A 235 -13.47 11.13 -14.61
N LYS A 236 -12.82 12.21 -15.09
CA LYS A 236 -13.51 13.48 -15.42
C LYS A 236 -14.52 13.28 -16.54
N ILE A 237 -14.14 12.63 -17.64
CA ILE A 237 -15.02 12.33 -18.78
C ILE A 237 -16.21 11.47 -18.34
N ALA A 238 -15.95 10.45 -17.53
CA ALA A 238 -16.97 9.54 -17.00
C ALA A 238 -17.85 10.18 -15.92
N LYS A 239 -17.57 11.41 -15.46
CA LYS A 239 -18.23 12.07 -14.34
C LYS A 239 -18.26 11.18 -13.08
N VAL A 240 -17.13 10.54 -12.77
CA VAL A 240 -16.94 9.71 -11.57
C VAL A 240 -16.14 10.52 -10.56
N GLU A 241 -16.81 10.98 -9.52
CA GLU A 241 -16.24 11.85 -8.50
C GLU A 241 -15.71 11.05 -7.30
N ASP A 242 -14.79 11.66 -6.56
CA ASP A 242 -14.16 11.09 -5.36
C ASP A 242 -13.73 9.63 -5.56
N PHE A 243 -13.00 9.35 -6.65
CA PHE A 243 -12.56 8.02 -7.00
C PHE A 243 -11.06 7.98 -7.33
N ARG A 244 -10.36 6.99 -6.78
CA ARG A 244 -8.92 6.78 -6.95
C ARG A 244 -8.68 5.44 -7.62
N PHE A 245 -7.53 5.25 -8.24
CA PHE A 245 -7.20 3.97 -8.86
C PHE A 245 -7.30 2.78 -7.90
N HIS A 246 -6.95 2.98 -6.62
CA HIS A 246 -7.06 1.91 -5.62
C HIS A 246 -8.51 1.51 -5.31
N ASP A 247 -9.46 2.39 -5.57
CA ASP A 247 -10.88 2.11 -5.35
C ASP A 247 -11.43 1.11 -6.39
N LEU A 248 -10.71 0.84 -7.51
CA LEU A 248 -11.01 -0.28 -8.40
C LEU A 248 -10.89 -1.63 -7.68
N ARG A 249 -9.91 -1.78 -6.81
CA ARG A 249 -9.76 -2.96 -5.97
C ARG A 249 -10.87 -3.05 -4.91
N HIS A 250 -11.32 -1.91 -4.37
CA HIS A 250 -12.51 -1.85 -3.52
C HIS A 250 -13.76 -2.27 -4.30
N THR A 251 -13.87 -1.87 -5.57
CA THR A 251 -14.94 -2.29 -6.47
C THR A 251 -14.97 -3.81 -6.65
N THR A 252 -13.82 -4.42 -6.93
CA THR A 252 -13.71 -5.89 -7.04
C THR A 252 -14.17 -6.57 -5.75
N ALA A 253 -13.63 -6.12 -4.60
CA ALA A 253 -13.98 -6.68 -3.30
C ALA A 253 -15.48 -6.57 -2.99
N SER A 254 -16.07 -5.40 -3.28
CA SER A 254 -17.49 -5.14 -3.06
C SER A 254 -18.36 -6.00 -3.95
N TYR A 255 -18.01 -6.16 -5.23
CA TYR A 255 -18.75 -7.01 -6.15
C TYR A 255 -18.69 -8.48 -5.76
N LEU A 256 -17.51 -8.98 -5.37
CA LEU A 256 -17.38 -10.34 -4.87
C LEU A 256 -18.21 -10.56 -3.59
N ALA A 257 -18.21 -9.61 -2.67
CA ALA A 257 -19.01 -9.69 -1.45
C ALA A 257 -20.51 -9.68 -1.76
N MET A 258 -20.99 -8.77 -2.62
CA MET A 258 -22.38 -8.72 -3.07
C MET A 258 -22.81 -9.98 -3.82
N SER A 259 -21.88 -10.65 -4.52
CA SER A 259 -22.12 -11.95 -5.18
C SER A 259 -22.03 -13.13 -4.21
N GLY A 260 -21.88 -12.92 -2.91
CA GLY A 260 -21.87 -13.96 -1.90
C GLY A 260 -20.59 -14.76 -1.76
N VAL A 261 -19.51 -14.30 -2.37
CA VAL A 261 -18.21 -14.97 -2.23
C VAL A 261 -17.75 -14.88 -0.76
N PRO A 262 -17.36 -16.00 -0.13
CA PRO A 262 -16.88 -15.99 1.26
C PRO A 262 -15.73 -15.01 1.49
N ILE A 263 -15.75 -14.33 2.63
CA ILE A 263 -14.76 -13.29 2.99
C ILE A 263 -13.32 -13.84 2.96
N GLN A 264 -13.11 -15.09 3.33
CA GLN A 264 -11.80 -15.75 3.27
C GLN A 264 -11.30 -15.86 1.82
N THR A 265 -12.19 -16.21 0.90
CA THR A 265 -11.88 -16.30 -0.54
C THR A 265 -11.56 -14.91 -1.10
N ILE A 266 -12.35 -13.88 -0.76
CA ILE A 266 -12.07 -12.49 -1.14
C ILE A 266 -10.70 -12.05 -0.62
N SER A 267 -10.39 -12.36 0.65
CA SER A 267 -9.11 -12.05 1.27
C SER A 267 -7.94 -12.67 0.51
N ARG A 268 -8.08 -13.93 0.09
CA ARG A 268 -7.06 -14.66 -0.71
C ARG A 268 -6.90 -14.07 -2.11
N ILE A 269 -7.99 -13.80 -2.83
CA ILE A 269 -7.97 -13.15 -4.16
C ILE A 269 -7.22 -11.82 -4.08
N LEU A 270 -7.58 -11.00 -3.12
CA LEU A 270 -6.97 -9.70 -2.94
C LEU A 270 -5.52 -9.78 -2.39
N GLY A 271 -5.12 -10.87 -1.74
CA GLY A 271 -3.83 -10.99 -1.06
C GLY A 271 -3.75 -10.03 0.12
N HIS A 272 -4.75 -10.05 1.00
CA HIS A 272 -4.72 -9.33 2.27
C HIS A 272 -3.90 -10.10 3.29
N LYS A 273 -3.02 -9.43 4.03
CA LYS A 273 -2.19 -10.05 5.07
C LYS A 273 -3.01 -10.52 6.27
N THR A 274 -4.11 -9.84 6.55
CA THR A 274 -5.03 -10.16 7.63
C THR A 274 -6.46 -10.10 7.14
N ILE A 275 -7.33 -10.95 7.68
CA ILE A 275 -8.73 -10.99 7.31
C ILE A 275 -9.47 -9.70 7.69
N GLN A 276 -9.01 -9.01 8.75
CA GLN A 276 -9.55 -7.73 9.19
C GLN A 276 -9.57 -6.68 8.08
N MET A 277 -8.59 -6.73 7.15
CA MET A 277 -8.58 -5.82 5.98
C MET A 277 -9.77 -6.07 5.05
N THR A 278 -10.35 -7.27 5.05
CA THR A 278 -11.47 -7.67 4.20
C THR A 278 -12.81 -7.54 4.92
N MET A 279 -12.82 -7.55 6.26
CA MET A 279 -14.04 -7.45 7.07
C MET A 279 -14.87 -6.19 6.78
N ARG A 280 -14.25 -5.13 6.25
CA ARG A 280 -14.95 -3.91 5.83
C ARG A 280 -16.00 -4.11 4.73
N TYR A 281 -15.99 -5.26 4.04
CA TYR A 281 -16.94 -5.59 2.97
C TYR A 281 -18.06 -6.51 3.45
N THR A 282 -18.05 -7.00 4.69
CA THR A 282 -19.04 -7.97 5.21
C THR A 282 -20.46 -7.44 5.19
N HIS A 283 -20.64 -6.13 5.43
CA HIS A 283 -21.96 -5.49 5.39
C HIS A 283 -22.63 -5.53 4.01
N LEU A 284 -21.88 -5.78 2.93
CA LEU A 284 -22.40 -5.90 1.58
C LEU A 284 -22.97 -7.29 1.27
N ASN A 285 -22.83 -8.25 2.16
CA ASN A 285 -23.26 -9.65 2.00
C ASN A 285 -24.62 -9.93 2.67
N SER A 286 -25.44 -8.93 2.91
CA SER A 286 -26.72 -9.07 3.65
C SER A 286 -27.76 -9.95 2.94
N ALA A 287 -27.71 -10.05 1.60
CA ALA A 287 -28.61 -10.93 0.86
C ALA A 287 -28.37 -12.41 1.21
N HIS A 288 -27.12 -12.84 1.32
CA HIS A 288 -26.78 -14.21 1.70
C HIS A 288 -27.14 -14.59 3.14
N LEU A 289 -27.24 -13.63 4.05
CA LEU A 289 -27.73 -13.89 5.40
C LEU A 289 -29.20 -14.34 5.36
N ARG A 290 -30.02 -13.70 4.52
CA ARG A 290 -31.43 -14.09 4.34
C ARG A 290 -31.54 -15.47 3.67
N GLU A 291 -30.78 -15.73 2.63
CA GLU A 291 -30.76 -17.05 1.96
C GLU A 291 -30.29 -18.17 2.89
N ALA A 292 -29.27 -17.90 3.73
CA ALA A 292 -28.78 -18.86 4.70
C ALA A 292 -29.85 -19.19 5.77
N ILE A 293 -30.53 -18.17 6.29
CA ILE A 293 -31.65 -18.36 7.26
C ILE A 293 -32.81 -19.08 6.58
N GLN A 294 -33.15 -18.76 5.33
CA GLN A 294 -34.21 -19.41 4.59
C GLN A 294 -33.94 -20.90 4.35
N LYS A 295 -32.69 -21.27 4.00
CA LYS A 295 -32.26 -22.66 3.88
C LYS A 295 -32.38 -23.44 5.19
N ILE A 296 -32.02 -22.83 6.33
CA ILE A 296 -32.17 -23.46 7.65
C ILE A 296 -33.63 -23.61 8.01
N SER A 297 -34.45 -22.59 7.72
CA SER A 297 -35.88 -22.63 7.98
C SER A 297 -36.60 -23.76 7.23
N THR A 298 -36.19 -24.03 5.97
CA THR A 298 -36.73 -25.14 5.17
C THR A 298 -36.37 -26.52 5.75
N VAL A 299 -35.21 -26.63 6.40
CA VAL A 299 -34.76 -27.91 7.01
C VAL A 299 -35.36 -28.16 8.40
N ILE A 300 -35.72 -27.09 9.15
CA ILE A 300 -36.16 -27.21 10.54
C ILE A 300 -37.70 -27.15 10.66
N VAL A 301 -38.40 -26.54 9.71
CA VAL A 301 -39.83 -26.28 9.76
C VAL A 301 -40.64 -27.27 8.89
N GLU A 302 -40.00 -28.25 8.22
CA GLU A 302 -40.60 -29.46 7.68
C GLU A 302 -40.68 -30.55 8.78
#